data_b705298927e32c20bcd89051d16501fa
#
_entry.id   b705298927e32c20bcd89051d16501fa
#
_cell.length_a   1.000
_cell.length_b   1.000
_cell.length_c   1.000
_cell.angle_alpha   90.00
_cell.angle_beta   90.00
_cell.angle_gamma   90.00
#
_symmetry.space_group_name_H-M   'P 1'
#
loop_
_entity.id
_entity.type
_entity.pdbx_description
1 polymer ?
#
loop_
_entity_poly.entity_id
_entity_poly.type
_entity_poly.pdbx_seq_one_letter_code
_entity_poly.pdbx_strand_id
1 'polypeptide(L)'
;MLVIPAIDIIDGKCVRLTEGDYDSTKVYNDNPIEIAKQFADYGAKRIHIIDLNAAKNGSSYTTRHIVAQIKKATNLEIEFGGGIRTEEDVKQLIYEGIDKLILGTVVSTRPDEVAKWLKEYEDSFIAAVDVRNGNVRTNGWLKDEGVSDIAYGKKIFSMGFTTAIYTDISKDGKLCGPNVNATRTFSDNTGLHAIVSGGVSSIEDVAVAATLKGFGIVGVIVGKAFYEGKIDLAEAIKKYQD
;
A
#
# COMPACT_ATOMS: atom_id res chain seq x y z
N MET A 1 8.19 6.91 12.28
CA MET A 1 7.34 6.68 11.08
C MET A 1 8.04 5.66 10.19
N LEU A 2 7.31 4.78 9.50
CA LEU A 2 7.91 3.86 8.55
C LEU A 2 8.18 4.56 7.21
N VAL A 3 9.32 4.25 6.57
CA VAL A 3 9.57 4.52 5.15
C VAL A 3 9.43 3.19 4.42
N ILE A 4 8.38 3.04 3.62
CA ILE A 4 7.93 1.76 3.09
C ILE A 4 8.22 1.72 1.58
N PRO A 5 9.29 1.05 1.13
CA PRO A 5 9.51 0.84 -0.29
C PRO A 5 8.45 -0.09 -0.87
N ALA A 6 8.12 0.12 -2.15
CA ALA A 6 7.05 -0.61 -2.80
C ALA A 6 7.49 -1.37 -4.06
N ILE A 7 6.92 -2.56 -4.25
CA ILE A 7 7.04 -3.39 -5.44
C ILE A 7 5.65 -3.71 -5.97
N ASP A 8 5.33 -3.26 -7.18
CA ASP A 8 4.18 -3.75 -7.93
C ASP A 8 4.62 -4.88 -8.82
N ILE A 9 3.83 -5.95 -8.90
CA ILE A 9 4.19 -7.16 -9.66
C ILE A 9 3.14 -7.42 -10.74
N ILE A 10 3.63 -7.54 -11.99
CA ILE A 10 2.89 -8.08 -13.14
C ILE A 10 3.75 -9.19 -13.76
N ASP A 11 3.18 -10.37 -13.97
CA ASP A 11 3.82 -11.52 -14.60
C ASP A 11 5.19 -11.87 -13.99
N GLY A 12 5.30 -11.71 -12.66
CA GLY A 12 6.49 -12.00 -11.90
C GLY A 12 7.59 -10.93 -11.95
N LYS A 13 7.33 -9.77 -12.54
CA LYS A 13 8.29 -8.67 -12.72
C LYS A 13 7.91 -7.46 -11.89
N CYS A 14 8.92 -6.69 -11.45
CA CYS A 14 8.73 -5.38 -10.83
C CYS A 14 8.32 -4.35 -11.87
N VAL A 15 7.16 -3.76 -11.69
CA VAL A 15 6.60 -2.77 -12.61
C VAL A 15 6.16 -1.50 -11.89
N ARG A 16 5.83 -0.47 -12.67
CA ARG A 16 5.07 0.70 -12.21
C ARG A 16 4.08 1.11 -13.28
N LEU A 17 2.89 1.49 -12.80
CA LEU A 17 1.85 2.13 -13.59
C LEU A 17 1.93 3.66 -13.39
N THR A 18 1.23 4.41 -14.20
CA THR A 18 0.94 5.83 -13.97
C THR A 18 -0.56 5.99 -13.83
N GLU A 19 -1.03 6.54 -12.71
CA GLU A 19 -2.47 6.65 -12.36
C GLU A 19 -3.26 5.32 -12.48
N GLY A 20 -2.60 4.17 -12.28
CA GLY A 20 -3.20 2.85 -12.38
C GLY A 20 -3.48 2.34 -13.79
N ASP A 21 -2.98 3.05 -14.82
CA ASP A 21 -3.18 2.66 -16.21
C ASP A 21 -2.23 1.52 -16.60
N TYR A 22 -2.81 0.34 -16.92
CA TYR A 22 -2.06 -0.85 -17.32
C TYR A 22 -1.37 -0.69 -18.68
N ASP A 23 -1.88 0.19 -19.56
CA ASP A 23 -1.24 0.47 -20.86
C ASP A 23 0.03 1.31 -20.68
N SER A 24 0.20 1.96 -19.51
CA SER A 24 1.40 2.71 -19.12
C SER A 24 2.43 1.89 -18.36
N THR A 25 2.34 0.54 -18.38
CA THR A 25 3.22 -0.35 -17.63
C THR A 25 4.68 -0.19 -18.04
N LYS A 26 5.55 0.14 -17.08
CA LYS A 26 7.00 0.14 -17.25
C LYS A 26 7.63 -0.94 -16.36
N VAL A 27 8.40 -1.84 -16.96
CA VAL A 27 9.19 -2.86 -16.24
C VAL A 27 10.50 -2.24 -15.79
N TYR A 28 10.85 -2.42 -14.50
CA TYR A 28 12.09 -1.92 -13.91
C TYR A 28 13.08 -3.02 -13.52
N ASN A 29 12.55 -4.20 -13.15
CA ASN A 29 13.39 -5.33 -12.80
C ASN A 29 12.63 -6.64 -13.02
N ASP A 30 13.33 -7.67 -13.46
CA ASP A 30 12.77 -9.00 -13.68
C ASP A 30 12.79 -9.87 -12.40
N ASN A 31 13.43 -9.41 -11.32
CA ASN A 31 13.61 -10.18 -10.08
C ASN A 31 13.15 -9.40 -8.83
N PRO A 32 11.86 -9.53 -8.44
CA PRO A 32 11.34 -8.87 -7.23
C PRO A 32 12.06 -9.28 -5.94
N ILE A 33 12.61 -10.49 -5.87
CA ILE A 33 13.30 -10.98 -4.67
C ILE A 33 14.62 -10.21 -4.45
N GLU A 34 15.36 -9.92 -5.52
CA GLU A 34 16.58 -9.11 -5.41
C GLU A 34 16.30 -7.68 -4.99
N ILE A 35 15.22 -7.08 -5.52
CA ILE A 35 14.79 -5.74 -5.11
C ILE A 35 14.39 -5.73 -3.62
N ALA A 36 13.67 -6.76 -3.15
CA ALA A 36 13.31 -6.85 -1.73
C ALA A 36 14.53 -7.02 -0.82
N LYS A 37 15.54 -7.80 -1.23
CA LYS A 37 16.81 -7.89 -0.50
C LYS A 37 17.54 -6.56 -0.44
N GLN A 38 17.59 -5.83 -1.55
CA GLN A 38 18.17 -4.49 -1.60
C GLN A 38 17.47 -3.54 -0.61
N PHE A 39 16.13 -3.60 -0.51
CA PHE A 39 15.39 -2.81 0.47
C PHE A 39 15.72 -3.21 1.92
N ALA A 40 15.88 -4.52 2.18
CA ALA A 40 16.34 -5.00 3.48
C ALA A 40 17.75 -4.51 3.82
N ASP A 41 18.68 -4.53 2.85
CA ASP A 41 20.05 -4.02 3.01
C ASP A 41 20.08 -2.50 3.28
N TYR A 42 19.12 -1.75 2.76
CA TYR A 42 18.94 -0.32 3.07
C TYR A 42 18.35 -0.08 4.47
N GLY A 43 17.94 -1.14 5.18
CA GLY A 43 17.38 -1.07 6.53
C GLY A 43 15.88 -0.83 6.57
N ALA A 44 15.15 -1.07 5.49
CA ALA A 44 13.69 -1.05 5.53
C ALA A 44 13.17 -2.05 6.56
N LYS A 45 12.12 -1.68 7.30
CA LYS A 45 11.43 -2.57 8.25
C LYS A 45 10.24 -3.26 7.61
N ARG A 46 9.57 -2.57 6.67
CA ARG A 46 8.37 -3.05 5.97
C ARG A 46 8.51 -2.79 4.47
N ILE A 47 7.90 -3.65 3.67
CA ILE A 47 7.78 -3.53 2.22
C ILE A 47 6.31 -3.61 1.80
N HIS A 48 5.92 -2.76 0.87
CA HIS A 48 4.60 -2.75 0.23
C HIS A 48 4.64 -3.55 -1.06
N ILE A 49 3.80 -4.58 -1.20
CA ILE A 49 3.75 -5.42 -2.41
C ILE A 49 2.32 -5.47 -2.94
N ILE A 50 2.14 -5.14 -4.23
CA ILE A 50 0.85 -5.25 -4.92
C ILE A 50 0.93 -6.26 -6.06
N ASP A 51 0.04 -7.25 -6.02
CA ASP A 51 -0.24 -8.15 -7.13
C ASP A 51 -1.23 -7.50 -8.09
N LEU A 52 -0.71 -6.89 -9.16
CA LEU A 52 -1.54 -6.22 -10.16
C LEU A 52 -2.27 -7.21 -11.08
N ASN A 53 -1.76 -8.42 -11.29
CA ASN A 53 -2.49 -9.46 -12.00
C ASN A 53 -3.74 -9.87 -11.21
N ALA A 54 -3.59 -10.12 -9.91
CA ALA A 54 -4.71 -10.49 -9.07
C ALA A 54 -5.70 -9.34 -8.83
N ALA A 55 -5.22 -8.12 -8.74
CA ALA A 55 -6.08 -6.93 -8.66
C ALA A 55 -7.03 -6.84 -9.87
N LYS A 56 -6.53 -7.14 -11.08
CA LYS A 56 -7.28 -7.11 -12.34
C LYS A 56 -8.15 -8.37 -12.53
N ASN A 57 -7.57 -9.56 -12.39
CA ASN A 57 -8.14 -10.82 -12.87
C ASN A 57 -8.52 -11.82 -11.75
N GLY A 58 -8.20 -11.55 -10.50
CA GLY A 58 -8.29 -12.48 -9.38
C GLY A 58 -6.92 -13.02 -8.96
N SER A 59 -6.87 -14.08 -8.13
CA SER A 59 -5.61 -14.57 -7.56
C SER A 59 -4.57 -14.95 -8.61
N SER A 60 -3.30 -14.63 -8.32
CA SER A 60 -2.14 -15.01 -9.12
C SER A 60 -1.23 -15.92 -8.30
N TYR A 61 -1.16 -17.20 -8.70
CA TYR A 61 -0.26 -18.18 -8.05
C TYR A 61 1.22 -17.73 -8.14
N THR A 62 1.63 -17.22 -9.28
CA THR A 62 3.02 -16.80 -9.52
C THR A 62 3.46 -15.70 -8.53
N THR A 63 2.66 -14.64 -8.37
CA THR A 63 3.00 -13.55 -7.45
C THR A 63 3.03 -14.03 -6.00
N ARG A 64 2.05 -14.82 -5.56
CA ARG A 64 2.03 -15.38 -4.19
C ARG A 64 3.29 -16.20 -3.90
N HIS A 65 3.71 -17.04 -4.85
CA HIS A 65 4.96 -17.80 -4.70
C HIS A 65 6.20 -16.90 -4.56
N ILE A 66 6.29 -15.82 -5.34
CA ILE A 66 7.38 -14.83 -5.25
C ILE A 66 7.36 -14.16 -3.87
N VAL A 67 6.20 -13.74 -3.38
CA VAL A 67 6.05 -13.08 -2.07
C VAL A 67 6.47 -14.01 -0.93
N ALA A 68 6.10 -15.30 -0.99
CA ALA A 68 6.56 -16.30 -0.03
C ALA A 68 8.10 -16.49 -0.08
N GLN A 69 8.72 -16.38 -1.26
CA GLN A 69 10.18 -16.40 -1.39
C GLN A 69 10.83 -15.13 -0.81
N ILE A 70 10.23 -13.96 -1.02
CA ILE A 70 10.68 -12.69 -0.40
C ILE A 70 10.65 -12.82 1.11
N LYS A 71 9.57 -13.34 1.69
CA LYS A 71 9.42 -13.55 3.14
C LYS A 71 10.52 -14.44 3.70
N LYS A 72 10.89 -15.51 2.98
CA LYS A 72 11.98 -16.43 3.38
C LYS A 72 13.37 -15.82 3.20
N ALA A 73 13.54 -14.92 2.24
CA ALA A 73 14.84 -14.35 1.88
C ALA A 73 15.18 -13.07 2.65
N THR A 74 14.21 -12.46 3.33
CA THR A 74 14.36 -11.19 4.05
C THR A 74 13.67 -11.25 5.41
N ASN A 75 14.05 -10.34 6.32
CA ASN A 75 13.36 -10.14 7.60
C ASN A 75 12.33 -9.00 7.53
N LEU A 76 11.92 -8.61 6.32
CA LEU A 76 10.96 -7.54 6.13
C LEU A 76 9.56 -7.95 6.60
N GLU A 77 8.88 -7.04 7.26
CA GLU A 77 7.44 -7.11 7.39
C GLU A 77 6.81 -6.85 6.01
N ILE A 78 5.90 -7.70 5.57
CA ILE A 78 5.27 -7.59 4.24
C ILE A 78 3.83 -7.11 4.43
N GLU A 79 3.49 -5.97 3.83
CA GLU A 79 2.12 -5.58 3.59
C GLU A 79 1.76 -5.89 2.12
N PHE A 80 0.79 -6.79 1.93
CA PHE A 80 0.46 -7.37 0.63
C PHE A 80 -0.98 -7.03 0.23
N GLY A 81 -1.15 -6.58 -1.01
CA GLY A 81 -2.45 -6.28 -1.62
C GLY A 81 -2.59 -6.82 -3.02
N GLY A 82 -3.82 -6.78 -3.51
CA GLY A 82 -4.19 -7.27 -4.82
C GLY A 82 -4.94 -8.61 -4.79
N GLY A 83 -6.19 -8.59 -5.25
CA GLY A 83 -7.00 -9.80 -5.45
C GLY A 83 -7.48 -10.54 -4.20
N ILE A 84 -7.37 -9.99 -3.00
CA ILE A 84 -7.90 -10.58 -1.77
C ILE A 84 -9.42 -10.40 -1.75
N ARG A 85 -10.17 -11.50 -1.92
CA ARG A 85 -11.63 -11.45 -2.10
C ARG A 85 -12.40 -12.42 -1.21
N THR A 86 -11.75 -13.45 -0.68
CA THR A 86 -12.38 -14.53 0.09
C THR A 86 -11.64 -14.78 1.40
N GLU A 87 -12.30 -15.42 2.34
CA GLU A 87 -11.68 -15.86 3.60
C GLU A 87 -10.54 -16.86 3.35
N GLU A 88 -10.65 -17.69 2.31
CA GLU A 88 -9.59 -18.62 1.91
C GLU A 88 -8.32 -17.86 1.47
N ASP A 89 -8.48 -16.75 0.71
CA ASP A 89 -7.34 -15.90 0.37
C ASP A 89 -6.65 -15.36 1.64
N VAL A 90 -7.44 -14.90 2.62
CA VAL A 90 -6.93 -14.38 3.90
C VAL A 90 -6.17 -15.46 4.66
N LYS A 91 -6.79 -16.65 4.86
CA LYS A 91 -6.18 -17.77 5.56
C LYS A 91 -4.88 -18.22 4.93
N GLN A 92 -4.87 -18.35 3.62
CA GLN A 92 -3.68 -18.78 2.90
C GLN A 92 -2.53 -17.80 3.04
N LEU A 93 -2.78 -16.49 2.84
CA LEU A 93 -1.75 -15.46 2.94
C LEU A 93 -1.17 -15.35 4.36
N ILE A 94 -2.01 -15.43 5.39
CA ILE A 94 -1.55 -15.47 6.80
C ILE A 94 -0.73 -16.73 7.06
N TYR A 95 -1.17 -17.91 6.58
CA TYR A 95 -0.43 -19.16 6.71
C TYR A 95 0.94 -19.11 6.01
N GLU A 96 1.04 -18.41 4.89
CA GLU A 96 2.29 -18.15 4.16
C GLU A 96 3.21 -17.14 4.88
N GLY A 97 2.76 -16.55 5.99
CA GLY A 97 3.54 -15.67 6.84
C GLY A 97 3.51 -14.20 6.42
N ILE A 98 2.51 -13.79 5.64
CA ILE A 98 2.32 -12.37 5.30
C ILE A 98 1.82 -11.62 6.54
N ASP A 99 2.47 -10.50 6.86
CA ASP A 99 2.26 -9.80 8.13
C ASP A 99 1.02 -8.89 8.10
N LYS A 100 0.78 -8.23 6.97
CA LYS A 100 -0.37 -7.33 6.79
C LYS A 100 -1.05 -7.55 5.44
N LEU A 101 -2.35 -7.64 5.43
CA LEU A 101 -3.18 -7.78 4.24
C LEU A 101 -3.88 -6.46 3.92
N ILE A 102 -3.67 -5.95 2.71
CA ILE A 102 -4.26 -4.69 2.25
C ILE A 102 -5.59 -5.00 1.58
N LEU A 103 -6.68 -4.53 2.20
CA LEU A 103 -8.04 -4.73 1.72
C LEU A 103 -8.59 -3.46 1.07
N GLY A 104 -8.93 -3.54 -0.21
CA GLY A 104 -9.56 -2.46 -0.98
C GLY A 104 -11.02 -2.77 -1.32
N THR A 105 -11.28 -3.16 -2.56
CA THR A 105 -12.63 -3.42 -3.11
C THR A 105 -13.51 -4.32 -2.25
N VAL A 106 -12.95 -5.33 -1.60
CA VAL A 106 -13.71 -6.29 -0.76
C VAL A 106 -14.39 -5.62 0.44
N VAL A 107 -13.81 -4.53 0.96
CA VAL A 107 -14.39 -3.74 2.08
C VAL A 107 -15.75 -3.13 1.69
N SER A 108 -15.89 -2.69 0.44
CA SER A 108 -17.15 -2.14 -0.07
C SER A 108 -18.12 -3.22 -0.54
N THR A 109 -17.64 -4.35 -1.08
CA THR A 109 -18.49 -5.37 -1.69
C THR A 109 -18.95 -6.45 -0.73
N ARG A 110 -18.17 -6.71 0.35
CA ARG A 110 -18.45 -7.77 1.36
C ARG A 110 -18.17 -7.27 2.78
N PRO A 111 -18.79 -6.15 3.23
CA PRO A 111 -18.45 -5.53 4.51
C PRO A 111 -18.66 -6.45 5.71
N ASP A 112 -19.70 -7.30 5.70
CA ASP A 112 -20.02 -8.21 6.80
C ASP A 112 -18.98 -9.34 6.94
N GLU A 113 -18.43 -9.82 5.83
CA GLU A 113 -17.34 -10.81 5.84
C GLU A 113 -16.04 -10.17 6.36
N VAL A 114 -15.70 -8.98 5.86
CA VAL A 114 -14.53 -8.22 6.33
C VAL A 114 -14.60 -7.93 7.83
N ALA A 115 -15.78 -7.57 8.35
CA ALA A 115 -15.97 -7.34 9.79
C ALA A 115 -15.72 -8.62 10.64
N LYS A 116 -15.99 -9.81 10.08
CA LYS A 116 -15.64 -11.08 10.75
C LYS A 116 -14.12 -11.31 10.71
N TRP A 117 -13.48 -11.08 9.57
CA TRP A 117 -12.03 -11.25 9.45
C TRP A 117 -11.26 -10.32 10.39
N LEU A 118 -11.70 -9.05 10.52
CA LEU A 118 -11.10 -8.08 11.46
C LEU A 118 -11.15 -8.55 12.92
N LYS A 119 -12.15 -9.34 13.30
CA LYS A 119 -12.26 -9.91 14.64
C LYS A 119 -11.42 -11.19 14.82
N GLU A 120 -11.29 -11.98 13.75
CA GLU A 120 -10.63 -13.28 13.81
C GLU A 120 -9.10 -13.16 13.67
N TYR A 121 -8.66 -12.18 12.86
CA TYR A 121 -7.23 -11.95 12.55
C TYR A 121 -6.82 -10.54 12.94
N GLU A 122 -6.94 -10.25 14.24
CA GLU A 122 -6.60 -8.93 14.80
C GLU A 122 -5.23 -8.44 14.30
N ASP A 123 -5.11 -7.13 14.04
CA ASP A 123 -3.90 -6.46 13.56
C ASP A 123 -3.35 -6.91 12.20
N SER A 124 -4.01 -7.85 11.50
CA SER A 124 -3.52 -8.33 10.20
C SER A 124 -3.94 -7.46 9.00
N PHE A 125 -4.78 -6.44 9.19
CA PHE A 125 -5.37 -5.73 8.06
C PHE A 125 -5.05 -4.25 8.01
N ILE A 126 -4.85 -3.76 6.78
CA ILE A 126 -4.75 -2.34 6.43
C ILE A 126 -5.82 -2.06 5.37
N ALA A 127 -6.60 -0.98 5.52
CA ALA A 127 -7.55 -0.57 4.50
C ALA A 127 -6.85 0.20 3.38
N ALA A 128 -7.14 -0.11 2.11
CA ALA A 128 -6.80 0.76 0.99
C ALA A 128 -7.88 1.82 0.81
N VAL A 129 -7.49 3.09 0.84
CA VAL A 129 -8.35 4.25 0.62
C VAL A 129 -7.78 5.05 -0.54
N ASP A 130 -8.19 4.68 -1.74
CA ASP A 130 -7.73 5.28 -2.98
C ASP A 130 -8.69 6.38 -3.38
N VAL A 131 -8.19 7.62 -3.51
CA VAL A 131 -9.01 8.83 -3.62
C VAL A 131 -8.72 9.58 -4.92
N ARG A 132 -9.76 9.98 -5.62
CA ARG A 132 -9.70 10.92 -6.74
C ARG A 132 -10.76 11.99 -6.57
N ASN A 133 -10.35 13.26 -6.56
CA ASN A 133 -11.25 14.41 -6.37
C ASN A 133 -12.10 14.33 -5.08
N GLY A 134 -11.53 13.83 -3.98
CA GLY A 134 -12.19 13.68 -2.69
C GLY A 134 -13.13 12.48 -2.55
N ASN A 135 -13.32 11.68 -3.62
CA ASN A 135 -14.17 10.48 -3.61
C ASN A 135 -13.33 9.21 -3.65
N VAL A 136 -13.79 8.19 -2.93
CA VAL A 136 -13.16 6.87 -2.90
C VAL A 136 -13.40 6.11 -4.19
N ARG A 137 -12.37 5.47 -4.69
CA ARG A 137 -12.37 4.60 -5.87
C ARG A 137 -12.08 3.15 -5.48
N THR A 138 -12.72 2.22 -6.18
CA THR A 138 -12.51 0.78 -6.05
C THR A 138 -12.34 0.12 -7.42
N ASN A 139 -12.20 -1.21 -7.46
CA ASN A 139 -12.01 -2.00 -8.68
C ASN A 139 -10.83 -1.51 -9.54
N GLY A 140 -9.65 -1.35 -8.91
CA GLY A 140 -8.48 -0.82 -9.61
C GLY A 140 -8.70 0.61 -10.08
N TRP A 141 -9.40 1.42 -9.25
CA TRP A 141 -9.70 2.85 -9.45
C TRP A 141 -10.74 3.17 -10.53
N LEU A 142 -11.37 2.15 -11.10
CA LEU A 142 -12.35 2.31 -12.20
C LEU A 142 -13.74 2.72 -11.70
N LYS A 143 -14.11 2.31 -10.47
CA LYS A 143 -15.44 2.58 -9.91
C LYS A 143 -15.38 3.74 -8.92
N ASP A 144 -16.22 4.77 -9.12
CA ASP A 144 -16.49 5.81 -8.13
C ASP A 144 -17.54 5.28 -7.15
N GLU A 145 -17.24 5.26 -5.86
CA GLU A 145 -18.19 4.83 -4.84
C GLU A 145 -19.22 5.93 -4.48
N GLY A 146 -19.03 7.16 -4.97
CA GLY A 146 -19.90 8.29 -4.65
C GLY A 146 -19.85 8.70 -3.19
N VAL A 147 -18.80 8.29 -2.47
CA VAL A 147 -18.62 8.54 -1.04
C VAL A 147 -17.32 9.29 -0.82
N SER A 148 -17.35 10.34 0.00
CA SER A 148 -16.12 11.07 0.35
C SER A 148 -15.18 10.18 1.16
N ASP A 149 -13.87 10.47 1.05
CA ASP A 149 -12.81 9.81 1.79
C ASP A 149 -13.06 9.82 3.31
N ILE A 150 -13.48 10.95 3.89
CA ILE A 150 -13.79 11.10 5.32
C ILE A 150 -14.99 10.20 5.73
N ALA A 151 -16.07 10.21 4.95
CA ALA A 151 -17.24 9.38 5.26
C ALA A 151 -16.91 7.89 5.18
N TYR A 152 -16.13 7.51 4.17
CA TYR A 152 -15.62 6.15 4.02
C TYR A 152 -14.68 5.76 5.16
N GLY A 153 -13.73 6.64 5.51
CA GLY A 153 -12.79 6.42 6.62
C GLY A 153 -13.49 6.19 7.95
N LYS A 154 -14.53 6.99 8.28
CA LYS A 154 -15.35 6.78 9.48
C LYS A 154 -16.06 5.43 9.48
N LYS A 155 -16.58 5.02 8.31
CA LYS A 155 -17.22 3.71 8.16
C LYS A 155 -16.23 2.57 8.44
N ILE A 156 -15.05 2.57 7.80
CA ILE A 156 -14.06 1.50 7.99
C ILE A 156 -13.48 1.50 9.40
N PHE A 157 -13.31 2.67 10.03
CA PHE A 157 -12.94 2.77 11.44
C PHE A 157 -13.99 2.09 12.34
N SER A 158 -15.28 2.35 12.10
CA SER A 158 -16.37 1.68 12.84
C SER A 158 -16.46 0.17 12.61
N MET A 159 -15.90 -0.33 11.49
CA MET A 159 -15.79 -1.77 11.21
C MET A 159 -14.66 -2.44 12.00
N GLY A 160 -13.68 -1.65 12.51
CA GLY A 160 -12.56 -2.16 13.29
C GLY A 160 -11.18 -1.98 12.63
N PHE A 161 -11.08 -1.31 11.48
CA PHE A 161 -9.76 -0.93 10.96
C PHE A 161 -9.11 0.12 11.85
N THR A 162 -7.81 -0.02 12.06
CA THR A 162 -6.97 0.94 12.80
C THR A 162 -6.05 1.73 11.89
N THR A 163 -5.72 1.19 10.72
CA THR A 163 -4.74 1.76 9.78
C THR A 163 -5.30 1.75 8.36
N ALA A 164 -5.01 2.82 7.60
CA ALA A 164 -5.32 2.93 6.19
C ALA A 164 -4.12 3.43 5.38
N ILE A 165 -3.97 2.91 4.16
CA ILE A 165 -3.12 3.52 3.12
C ILE A 165 -4.00 4.52 2.38
N TYR A 166 -3.65 5.81 2.45
CA TYR A 166 -4.35 6.86 1.74
C TYR A 166 -3.58 7.21 0.47
N THR A 167 -4.15 6.84 -0.69
CA THR A 167 -3.55 7.09 -2.01
C THR A 167 -4.28 8.21 -2.73
N ASP A 168 -3.59 9.32 -3.00
CA ASP A 168 -4.09 10.31 -3.97
C ASP A 168 -3.77 9.80 -5.40
N ILE A 169 -4.78 9.22 -6.06
CA ILE A 169 -4.65 8.62 -7.40
C ILE A 169 -4.16 9.66 -8.42
N SER A 170 -4.57 10.94 -8.27
CA SER A 170 -4.19 11.99 -9.21
C SER A 170 -2.71 12.33 -9.20
N LYS A 171 -1.99 11.88 -8.16
CA LYS A 171 -0.54 12.08 -7.96
C LYS A 171 0.26 10.80 -8.19
N ASP A 172 -0.41 9.63 -8.14
CA ASP A 172 0.30 8.36 -8.20
C ASP A 172 1.05 8.17 -9.52
N GLY A 173 2.32 7.76 -9.40
CA GLY A 173 3.23 7.58 -10.53
C GLY A 173 3.70 8.86 -11.23
N LYS A 174 3.31 10.07 -10.76
CA LYS A 174 3.65 11.35 -11.41
C LYS A 174 4.89 12.05 -10.85
N LEU A 175 5.41 11.65 -9.71
CA LEU A 175 6.58 12.29 -9.07
C LEU A 175 6.37 13.81 -8.86
N CYS A 176 5.21 14.20 -8.35
CA CYS A 176 4.82 15.61 -8.17
C CYS A 176 4.58 16.01 -6.70
N GLY A 177 5.09 15.21 -5.78
CA GLY A 177 4.86 15.32 -4.34
C GLY A 177 3.53 14.71 -3.88
N PRO A 178 3.50 14.03 -2.71
CA PRO A 178 2.30 13.40 -2.17
C PRO A 178 1.31 14.43 -1.63
N ASN A 179 0.05 14.02 -1.43
CA ASN A 179 -0.96 14.85 -0.81
C ASN A 179 -0.98 14.68 0.72
N VAL A 180 0.09 15.12 1.37
CA VAL A 180 0.29 14.93 2.82
C VAL A 180 -0.81 15.63 3.63
N ASN A 181 -1.27 16.80 3.18
CA ASN A 181 -2.33 17.55 3.86
C ASN A 181 -3.68 16.82 3.80
N ALA A 182 -4.06 16.24 2.66
CA ALA A 182 -5.28 15.46 2.57
C ALA A 182 -5.19 14.19 3.44
N THR A 183 -4.04 13.50 3.43
CA THR A 183 -3.81 12.32 4.28
C THR A 183 -3.91 12.67 5.77
N ARG A 184 -3.35 13.81 6.19
CA ARG A 184 -3.49 14.31 7.56
C ARG A 184 -4.95 14.61 7.89
N THR A 185 -5.64 15.38 7.03
CA THR A 185 -7.05 15.71 7.24
C THR A 185 -7.91 14.45 7.37
N PHE A 186 -7.64 13.43 6.54
CA PHE A 186 -8.27 12.12 6.63
C PHE A 186 -8.03 11.47 7.99
N SER A 187 -6.78 11.38 8.45
CA SER A 187 -6.43 10.77 9.75
C SER A 187 -7.10 11.52 10.90
N ASP A 188 -6.99 12.85 10.95
CA ASP A 188 -7.56 13.70 12.00
C ASP A 188 -9.10 13.55 12.12
N ASN A 189 -9.80 13.36 11.00
CA ASN A 189 -11.27 13.29 10.98
C ASN A 189 -11.86 11.89 11.11
N THR A 190 -11.06 10.85 10.94
CA THR A 190 -11.53 9.45 10.95
C THR A 190 -11.08 8.65 12.15
N GLY A 191 -9.99 9.06 12.81
CA GLY A 191 -9.33 8.32 13.90
C GLY A 191 -8.41 7.20 13.40
N LEU A 192 -8.29 6.99 12.09
CA LEU A 192 -7.39 6.01 11.50
C LEU A 192 -5.95 6.52 11.50
N HIS A 193 -5.00 5.66 11.81
CA HIS A 193 -3.62 5.89 11.41
C HIS A 193 -3.51 5.81 9.89
N ALA A 194 -2.75 6.74 9.30
CA ALA A 194 -2.66 6.83 7.85
C ALA A 194 -1.22 6.64 7.35
N ILE A 195 -1.08 5.90 6.26
CA ILE A 195 0.15 5.76 5.47
C ILE A 195 -0.03 6.61 4.21
N VAL A 196 0.88 7.55 3.99
CA VAL A 196 0.88 8.43 2.82
C VAL A 196 1.27 7.63 1.58
N SER A 197 0.47 7.71 0.51
CA SER A 197 0.73 7.03 -0.77
C SER A 197 0.39 7.90 -1.98
N GLY A 198 1.13 7.68 -3.06
CA GLY A 198 0.95 8.38 -4.33
C GLY A 198 1.76 9.69 -4.43
N GLY A 199 2.62 9.79 -5.44
CA GLY A 199 3.30 11.02 -5.83
C GLY A 199 4.64 11.33 -5.18
N VAL A 200 5.11 10.59 -4.18
CA VAL A 200 6.44 10.82 -3.57
C VAL A 200 7.51 10.94 -4.66
N SER A 201 8.28 12.01 -4.61
CA SER A 201 9.25 12.38 -5.65
C SER A 201 10.66 12.66 -5.12
N SER A 202 10.81 12.94 -3.83
CA SER A 202 12.09 13.33 -3.24
C SER A 202 12.18 12.97 -1.75
N ILE A 203 13.38 13.14 -1.19
CA ILE A 203 13.59 12.94 0.26
C ILE A 203 12.88 14.02 1.09
N GLU A 204 12.68 15.21 0.54
CA GLU A 204 11.96 16.30 1.17
C GLU A 204 10.48 15.96 1.37
N ASP A 205 9.86 15.20 0.45
CA ASP A 205 8.50 14.70 0.60
C ASP A 205 8.39 13.75 1.80
N VAL A 206 9.40 12.88 1.98
CA VAL A 206 9.49 11.99 3.15
C VAL A 206 9.68 12.79 4.43
N ALA A 207 10.51 13.85 4.38
CA ALA A 207 10.72 14.75 5.52
C ALA A 207 9.42 15.44 5.94
N VAL A 208 8.64 15.95 4.99
CA VAL A 208 7.33 16.57 5.27
C VAL A 208 6.38 15.56 5.91
N ALA A 209 6.26 14.34 5.39
CA ALA A 209 5.44 13.30 6.00
C ALA A 209 5.90 12.98 7.44
N ALA A 210 7.22 12.95 7.70
CA ALA A 210 7.77 12.68 9.02
C ALA A 210 7.42 13.74 10.07
N THR A 211 7.22 15.01 9.67
CA THR A 211 6.76 16.06 10.60
C THR A 211 5.35 15.81 11.13
N LEU A 212 4.57 14.98 10.45
CA LEU A 212 3.18 14.69 10.80
C LEU A 212 2.98 13.39 11.59
N LYS A 213 4.05 12.73 12.03
CA LYS A 213 4.00 11.51 12.85
C LYS A 213 3.09 11.68 14.08
N GLY A 214 3.16 12.81 14.77
CA GLY A 214 2.30 13.11 15.92
C GLY A 214 0.82 13.37 15.60
N PHE A 215 0.46 13.39 14.30
CA PHE A 215 -0.88 13.61 13.78
C PHE A 215 -1.44 12.36 13.06
N GLY A 216 -1.07 11.17 13.54
CA GLY A 216 -1.59 9.90 13.02
C GLY A 216 -0.95 9.41 11.71
N ILE A 217 0.05 10.11 11.16
CA ILE A 217 0.80 9.62 10.00
C ILE A 217 1.87 8.61 10.49
N VAL A 218 1.69 7.34 10.11
CA VAL A 218 2.54 6.23 10.59
C VAL A 218 3.53 5.72 9.55
N GLY A 219 3.35 6.07 8.29
CA GLY A 219 4.23 5.64 7.21
C GLY A 219 4.10 6.48 5.95
N VAL A 220 5.07 6.31 5.05
CA VAL A 220 5.08 6.84 3.70
C VAL A 220 5.56 5.77 2.72
N ILE A 221 4.80 5.56 1.65
CA ILE A 221 5.15 4.59 0.59
C ILE A 221 6.01 5.28 -0.46
N VAL A 222 7.18 4.71 -0.73
CA VAL A 222 8.12 5.15 -1.76
C VAL A 222 8.13 4.14 -2.88
N GLY A 223 7.54 4.50 -4.02
CA GLY A 223 7.47 3.65 -5.20
C GLY A 223 8.38 4.15 -6.32
N LYS A 224 7.79 4.76 -7.36
CA LYS A 224 8.44 5.18 -8.61
C LYS A 224 9.69 6.03 -8.40
N ALA A 225 9.72 6.88 -7.36
CA ALA A 225 10.86 7.74 -7.05
C ALA A 225 12.17 6.95 -6.84
N PHE A 226 12.11 5.78 -6.21
CA PHE A 226 13.26 4.89 -6.06
C PHE A 226 13.74 4.39 -7.42
N TYR A 227 12.85 3.82 -8.22
CA TYR A 227 13.21 3.21 -9.51
C TYR A 227 13.71 4.22 -10.56
N GLU A 228 13.26 5.47 -10.46
CA GLU A 228 13.71 6.57 -11.33
C GLU A 228 14.94 7.31 -10.77
N GLY A 229 15.56 6.81 -9.68
CA GLY A 229 16.75 7.42 -9.08
C GLY A 229 16.52 8.84 -8.53
N LYS A 230 15.27 9.17 -8.15
CA LYS A 230 14.90 10.50 -7.63
C LYS A 230 15.10 10.62 -6.12
N ILE A 231 15.25 9.51 -5.42
CA ILE A 231 15.42 9.46 -3.98
C ILE A 231 16.52 8.46 -3.61
N ASP A 232 17.42 8.87 -2.74
CA ASP A 232 18.26 7.92 -2.00
C ASP A 232 17.43 7.30 -0.88
N LEU A 233 16.95 6.08 -1.15
CA LEU A 233 16.07 5.37 -0.23
C LEU A 233 16.79 4.98 1.07
N ALA A 234 18.09 4.61 0.99
CA ALA A 234 18.87 4.26 2.16
C ALA A 234 19.05 5.46 3.10
N GLU A 235 19.32 6.65 2.52
CA GLU A 235 19.37 7.90 3.28
C GLU A 235 18.01 8.24 3.90
N ALA A 236 16.92 8.12 3.13
CA ALA A 236 15.57 8.41 3.62
C ALA A 236 15.18 7.50 4.79
N ILE A 237 15.46 6.19 4.70
CA ILE A 237 15.23 5.21 5.76
C ILE A 237 16.05 5.57 6.99
N LYS A 238 17.36 5.77 6.84
CA LYS A 238 18.26 6.10 7.95
C LYS A 238 17.84 7.36 8.70
N LYS A 239 17.28 8.35 8.00
CA LYS A 239 16.99 9.67 8.56
C LYS A 239 15.60 9.79 9.15
N TYR A 240 14.60 9.10 8.61
CA TYR A 240 13.19 9.31 8.93
C TYR A 240 12.46 8.08 9.46
N GLN A 241 13.02 6.88 9.34
CA GLN A 241 12.44 5.66 9.92
C GLN A 241 12.84 5.52 11.39
N ASP A 242 11.87 5.18 12.24
CA ASP A 242 12.11 4.88 13.67
C ASP A 242 12.64 3.47 13.87
#